data_5ac43d5aeb36eba3f069ed7ef7aa5f24
#
_entry.id   5ac43d5aeb36eba3f069ed7ef7aa5f24
#
_cell.length_a   1.000
_cell.length_b   1.000
_cell.length_c   1.000
_cell.angle_alpha   90.00
_cell.angle_beta   90.00
_cell.angle_gamma   90.00
#
_symmetry.space_group_name_H-M   'P 1'
#
loop_
_entity.id
_entity.type
_entity.pdbx_description
1 polymer ?
#
loop_
_entity_poly.entity_id
_entity_poly.type
_entity_poly.pdbx_seq_one_letter_code
_entity_poly.pdbx_strand_id
1 'polypeptide(L)'
;MKSLFGAINHCHAQRIIHGDIKPDNIMINANNKVRLIDFGLSKILAKRTTAKTEVCGTPYFMSPEVIEGDDSMKSDIWSLGVILYSLVCGYLPFQGRSQQEIFRRIKEVNYNMNLSEFKSISFECQDLIRKLLVHSTKKRLSGR
;
A
#
# COMPACT_ATOMS: atom_id res chain seq x y z
N MET A 1 -3.81 -11.60 -4.58
CA MET A 1 -2.56 -10.76 -4.61
C MET A 1 -1.87 -10.75 -5.97
N LYS A 2 -1.50 -11.87 -6.61
CA LYS A 2 -0.75 -11.88 -7.88
C LYS A 2 -1.35 -10.97 -8.96
N SER A 3 -2.67 -11.07 -9.22
CA SER A 3 -3.36 -10.23 -10.21
C SER A 3 -3.32 -8.73 -9.86
N LEU A 4 -3.38 -8.40 -8.56
CA LEU A 4 -3.33 -7.02 -8.08
C LEU A 4 -1.94 -6.42 -8.28
N PHE A 5 -0.88 -7.17 -7.95
CA PHE A 5 0.50 -6.76 -8.27
C PHE A 5 0.69 -6.55 -9.78
N GLY A 6 0.11 -7.44 -10.61
CA GLY A 6 0.15 -7.29 -12.07
C GLY A 6 -0.52 -6.00 -12.57
N ALA A 7 -1.69 -5.66 -12.01
CA ALA A 7 -2.40 -4.43 -12.36
C ALA A 7 -1.59 -3.18 -11.98
N ILE A 8 -1.04 -3.14 -10.76
CA ILE A 8 -0.20 -2.03 -10.31
C ILE A 8 1.08 -1.92 -11.16
N ASN A 9 1.72 -3.05 -11.46
CA ASN A 9 2.91 -3.04 -12.31
C ASN A 9 2.62 -2.48 -13.71
N HIS A 10 1.45 -2.78 -14.27
CA HIS A 10 1.00 -2.20 -15.54
C HIS A 10 0.86 -0.67 -15.44
N CYS A 11 0.23 -0.14 -14.38
CA CYS A 11 0.12 1.30 -14.14
C CYS A 11 1.52 1.93 -14.00
N HIS A 12 2.39 1.34 -13.20
CA HIS A 12 3.74 1.84 -12.93
C HIS A 12 4.63 1.83 -14.17
N ALA A 13 4.47 0.84 -15.08
CA ALA A 13 5.17 0.82 -16.37
C ALA A 13 4.82 2.03 -17.24
N GLN A 14 3.61 2.57 -17.08
CA GLN A 14 3.13 3.78 -17.76
C GLN A 14 3.33 5.05 -16.92
N ARG A 15 4.10 4.97 -15.82
CA ARG A 15 4.36 6.07 -14.87
C ARG A 15 3.10 6.60 -14.19
N ILE A 16 2.07 5.78 -14.02
CA ILE A 16 0.85 6.13 -13.31
C ILE A 16 0.94 5.60 -11.90
N ILE A 17 0.78 6.49 -10.91
CA ILE A 17 0.51 6.16 -9.51
C ILE A 17 -1.00 6.11 -9.35
N HIS A 18 -1.54 5.06 -8.73
CA HIS A 18 -2.97 4.99 -8.44
C HIS A 18 -3.36 5.93 -7.30
N GLY A 19 -2.61 5.91 -6.19
CA GLY A 19 -2.71 6.85 -5.07
C GLY A 19 -3.82 6.59 -4.06
N ASP A 20 -4.76 5.66 -4.34
CA ASP A 20 -5.84 5.29 -3.41
C ASP A 20 -6.15 3.78 -3.46
N ILE A 21 -5.11 2.97 -3.29
CA ILE A 21 -5.26 1.50 -3.26
C ILE A 21 -5.80 1.07 -1.90
N LYS A 22 -7.02 0.56 -1.90
CA LYS A 22 -7.76 0.03 -0.74
C LYS A 22 -8.74 -1.03 -1.19
N PRO A 23 -9.30 -1.85 -0.29
CA PRO A 23 -10.29 -2.88 -0.63
C PRO A 23 -11.49 -2.34 -1.41
N ASP A 24 -11.98 -1.14 -1.08
CA ASP A 24 -13.12 -0.50 -1.75
C ASP A 24 -12.88 -0.27 -3.26
N ASN A 25 -11.63 -0.09 -3.65
CA ASN A 25 -11.20 0.15 -5.04
C ASN A 25 -10.73 -1.13 -5.75
N ILE A 26 -10.99 -2.30 -5.15
CA ILE A 26 -10.63 -3.61 -5.72
C ILE A 26 -11.91 -4.43 -5.94
N MET A 27 -12.23 -4.68 -7.19
CA MET A 27 -13.39 -5.46 -7.59
C MET A 27 -12.98 -6.86 -8.03
N ILE A 28 -13.85 -7.83 -7.78
CA ILE A 28 -13.73 -9.19 -8.30
C ILE A 28 -14.93 -9.42 -9.22
N ASN A 29 -14.68 -9.72 -10.49
CA ASN A 29 -15.76 -9.96 -11.44
C ASN A 29 -16.27 -11.41 -11.34
N ALA A 30 -17.35 -11.72 -12.08
CA ALA A 30 -17.98 -13.04 -12.10
C ALA A 30 -17.03 -14.19 -12.50
N ASN A 31 -15.94 -13.87 -13.20
CA ASN A 31 -14.90 -14.83 -13.60
C ASN A 31 -13.72 -14.87 -12.61
N ASN A 32 -13.89 -14.39 -11.38
CA ASN A 32 -12.87 -14.28 -10.34
C ASN A 32 -11.62 -13.48 -10.75
N LYS A 33 -11.77 -12.56 -11.72
CA LYS A 33 -10.67 -11.67 -12.11
C LYS A 33 -10.71 -10.40 -11.26
N VAL A 34 -9.58 -10.08 -10.66
CA VAL A 34 -9.39 -8.84 -9.91
C VAL A 34 -9.30 -7.65 -10.87
N ARG A 35 -9.99 -6.57 -10.54
CA ARG A 35 -9.97 -5.29 -11.23
C ARG A 35 -9.68 -4.19 -10.22
N LEU A 36 -8.76 -3.32 -10.57
CA LEU A 36 -8.53 -2.07 -9.85
C LEU A 36 -9.41 -1.00 -10.49
N ILE A 37 -10.13 -0.24 -9.66
CA ILE A 37 -11.08 0.79 -10.07
C ILE A 37 -10.76 2.10 -9.36
N ASP A 38 -11.42 3.19 -9.79
CA ASP A 38 -11.31 4.53 -9.20
C ASP A 38 -9.90 5.13 -9.28
N PHE A 39 -9.59 5.70 -10.44
CA PHE A 39 -8.37 6.46 -10.69
C PHE A 39 -8.53 7.97 -10.39
N GLY A 40 -9.52 8.36 -9.57
CA GLY A 40 -9.81 9.76 -9.25
C GLY A 40 -8.67 10.50 -8.55
N LEU A 41 -7.83 9.79 -7.79
CA LEU A 41 -6.64 10.33 -7.15
C LEU A 41 -5.33 9.98 -7.87
N SER A 42 -5.42 9.34 -9.05
CA SER A 42 -4.24 8.91 -9.79
C SER A 42 -3.43 10.08 -10.33
N LYS A 43 -2.13 9.87 -10.42
CA LYS A 43 -1.17 10.88 -10.90
C LYS A 43 -0.24 10.27 -11.94
N ILE A 44 0.06 11.05 -12.99
CA ILE A 44 1.11 10.71 -13.93
C ILE A 44 2.40 11.33 -13.39
N LEU A 45 3.42 10.50 -13.16
CA LEU A 45 4.76 10.98 -12.83
C LEU A 45 5.37 11.69 -14.05
N ALA A 46 5.03 12.98 -14.22
CA ALA A 46 5.78 13.89 -15.06
C ALA A 46 7.15 14.16 -14.42
N LYS A 47 8.14 14.59 -15.24
CA LYS A 47 9.47 14.96 -14.74
C LYS A 47 9.31 15.95 -13.56
N ARG A 48 9.77 15.54 -12.36
CA ARG A 48 9.89 16.30 -11.10
C ARG A 48 9.04 17.57 -11.02
N THR A 49 7.86 17.45 -10.42
CA THR A 49 7.18 18.60 -9.82
C THR A 49 7.68 18.73 -8.38
N THR A 50 8.24 19.87 -8.03
CA THR A 50 8.72 20.19 -6.67
C THR A 50 7.60 20.65 -5.72
N ALA A 51 6.36 20.62 -6.18
CA ALA A 51 5.19 20.96 -5.36
C ALA A 51 4.86 19.82 -4.39
N LYS A 52 4.81 20.12 -3.10
CA LYS A 52 4.26 19.20 -2.11
C LYS A 52 2.82 18.89 -2.49
N THR A 53 2.50 17.62 -2.53
CA THR A 53 1.16 17.16 -2.85
C THR A 53 0.27 17.23 -1.61
N GLU A 54 -0.98 17.60 -1.78
CA GLU A 54 -1.96 17.49 -0.70
C GLU A 54 -2.09 16.03 -0.27
N VAL A 55 -2.16 15.83 1.06
CA VAL A 55 -2.32 14.49 1.66
C VAL A 55 -3.75 14.04 1.40
N CYS A 56 -3.94 13.27 0.35
CA CYS A 56 -5.22 12.71 -0.06
C CYS A 56 -5.22 11.18 0.07
N GLY A 57 -6.39 10.59 0.28
CA GLY A 57 -6.58 9.13 0.35
C GLY A 57 -7.06 8.66 1.71
N THR A 58 -7.21 7.36 1.85
CA THR A 58 -7.70 6.72 3.08
C THR A 58 -6.53 6.52 4.05
N PRO A 59 -6.53 7.14 5.25
CA PRO A 59 -5.39 7.20 6.16
C PRO A 59 -4.68 5.88 6.43
N TYR A 60 -5.43 4.79 6.57
CA TYR A 60 -4.91 3.47 6.93
C TYR A 60 -4.00 2.82 5.88
N PHE A 61 -4.13 3.24 4.62
CA PHE A 61 -3.41 2.66 3.48
C PHE A 61 -2.29 3.56 2.96
N MET A 62 -2.17 4.78 3.51
CA MET A 62 -1.13 5.74 3.15
C MET A 62 0.26 5.25 3.56
N SER A 63 1.24 5.53 2.72
CA SER A 63 2.65 5.28 3.04
C SER A 63 3.28 6.44 3.83
N PRO A 64 4.40 6.21 4.53
CA PRO A 64 5.11 7.26 5.25
C PRO A 64 5.42 8.48 4.37
N GLU A 65 5.94 8.24 3.15
CA GLU A 65 6.31 9.30 2.22
C GLU A 65 5.10 10.13 1.76
N VAL A 66 3.92 9.53 1.56
CA VAL A 66 2.69 10.27 1.21
C VAL A 66 2.24 11.17 2.37
N ILE A 67 2.33 10.69 3.60
CA ILE A 67 2.03 11.49 4.80
C ILE A 67 2.99 12.68 4.93
N GLU A 68 4.20 12.57 4.37
CA GLU A 68 5.23 13.63 4.32
C GLU A 68 5.09 14.55 3.11
N GLY A 69 4.15 14.26 2.21
CA GLY A 69 3.85 15.06 1.03
C GLY A 69 4.65 14.68 -0.21
N ASP A 70 5.25 13.48 -0.22
CA ASP A 70 6.00 12.95 -1.35
C ASP A 70 5.20 11.87 -2.10
N ASP A 71 4.95 12.09 -3.39
CA ASP A 71 4.34 11.07 -4.25
C ASP A 71 5.38 10.08 -4.77
N SER A 72 5.05 8.81 -4.70
CA SER A 72 5.93 7.74 -5.17
C SER A 72 5.13 6.55 -5.70
N MET A 73 5.59 5.92 -6.78
CA MET A 73 5.06 4.61 -7.19
C MET A 73 5.18 3.56 -6.09
N LYS A 74 6.13 3.75 -5.16
CA LYS A 74 6.31 2.86 -4.01
C LYS A 74 5.20 3.00 -2.97
N SER A 75 4.41 4.09 -3.00
CA SER A 75 3.25 4.24 -2.13
C SER A 75 2.15 3.22 -2.45
N ASP A 76 1.91 2.92 -3.73
CA ASP A 76 0.97 1.87 -4.13
C ASP A 76 1.43 0.49 -3.63
N ILE A 77 2.74 0.24 -3.63
CA ILE A 77 3.32 -1.01 -3.13
C ILE A 77 3.16 -1.13 -1.60
N TRP A 78 3.27 -0.03 -0.87
CA TRP A 78 2.96 0.00 0.56
C TRP A 78 1.50 -0.36 0.83
N SER A 79 0.56 0.25 0.10
CA SER A 79 -0.88 -0.02 0.24
C SER A 79 -1.20 -1.50 -0.03
N LEU A 80 -0.52 -2.15 -1.00
CA LEU A 80 -0.61 -3.61 -1.20
C LEU A 80 -0.11 -4.40 0.00
N GLY A 81 0.92 -3.92 0.68
CA GLY A 81 1.42 -4.52 1.93
C GLY A 81 0.40 -4.45 3.05
N VAL A 82 -0.27 -3.30 3.21
CA VAL A 82 -1.35 -3.12 4.19
C VAL A 82 -2.52 -4.08 3.89
N ILE A 83 -2.93 -4.18 2.64
CA ILE A 83 -3.98 -5.10 2.21
C ILE A 83 -3.59 -6.56 2.48
N LEU A 84 -2.36 -6.96 2.12
CA LEU A 84 -1.88 -8.32 2.36
C LEU A 84 -1.89 -8.65 3.85
N TYR A 85 -1.38 -7.74 4.69
CA TYR A 85 -1.43 -7.91 6.14
C TYR A 85 -2.86 -8.09 6.63
N SER A 86 -3.79 -7.24 6.18
CA SER A 86 -5.20 -7.30 6.58
C SER A 86 -5.89 -8.61 6.17
N LEU A 87 -5.56 -9.13 4.98
CA LEU A 87 -6.09 -10.41 4.50
C LEU A 87 -5.59 -11.59 5.33
N VAL A 88 -4.39 -11.49 5.89
CA VAL A 88 -3.79 -12.53 6.73
C VAL A 88 -4.31 -12.47 8.16
N CYS A 89 -4.42 -11.27 8.74
CA CYS A 89 -4.72 -11.08 10.15
C CYS A 89 -6.21 -10.81 10.44
N GLY A 90 -6.99 -10.38 9.43
CA GLY A 90 -8.36 -9.93 9.62
C GLY A 90 -8.50 -8.49 10.12
N TYR A 91 -7.40 -7.78 10.35
CA TYR A 91 -7.39 -6.36 10.78
C TYR A 91 -6.18 -5.60 10.23
N LEU A 92 -6.25 -4.27 10.28
CA LEU A 92 -5.23 -3.38 9.71
C LEU A 92 -3.94 -3.39 10.55
N PRO A 93 -2.74 -3.28 9.92
CA PRO A 93 -1.46 -3.24 10.65
C PRO A 93 -1.29 -1.98 11.48
N PHE A 94 -1.83 -0.86 11.03
CA PHE A 94 -1.71 0.44 11.70
C PHE A 94 -3.10 0.90 12.14
N GLN A 95 -3.35 0.89 13.44
CA GLN A 95 -4.60 1.32 14.05
C GLN A 95 -4.32 2.39 15.11
N GLY A 96 -5.31 3.23 15.40
CA GLY A 96 -5.19 4.28 16.40
C GLY A 96 -6.55 4.90 16.70
N ARG A 97 -6.63 5.62 17.82
CA ARG A 97 -7.83 6.33 18.26
C ARG A 97 -8.01 7.67 17.54
N SER A 98 -6.98 8.13 16.85
CA SER A 98 -6.98 9.35 16.04
C SER A 98 -6.14 9.16 14.77
N GLN A 99 -6.40 10.00 13.76
CA GLN A 99 -5.60 10.03 12.55
C GLN A 99 -4.11 10.30 12.83
N GLN A 100 -3.83 11.18 13.80
CA GLN A 100 -2.47 11.49 14.21
C GLN A 100 -1.73 10.27 14.77
N GLU A 101 -2.42 9.47 15.59
CA GLU A 101 -1.84 8.22 16.11
C GLU A 101 -1.59 7.21 14.99
N ILE A 102 -2.52 7.06 14.04
CA ILE A 102 -2.36 6.19 12.87
C ILE A 102 -1.14 6.64 12.07
N PHE A 103 -1.02 7.93 11.74
CA PHE A 103 0.10 8.49 10.99
C PHE A 103 1.44 8.31 11.70
N ARG A 104 1.47 8.48 13.03
CA ARG A 104 2.67 8.22 13.82
C ARG A 104 3.11 6.75 13.68
N ARG A 105 2.19 5.79 13.85
CA ARG A 105 2.49 4.37 13.72
C ARG A 105 2.95 3.98 12.31
N ILE A 106 2.36 4.58 11.28
CA ILE A 106 2.79 4.40 9.89
C ILE A 106 4.23 4.88 9.69
N LYS A 107 4.56 6.10 10.15
CA LYS A 107 5.92 6.67 10.04
C LYS A 107 6.95 5.87 10.81
N GLU A 108 6.59 5.34 11.97
CA GLU A 108 7.44 4.47 12.80
C GLU A 108 7.50 3.03 12.27
N VAL A 109 6.68 2.68 11.26
CA VAL A 109 6.50 1.30 10.78
C VAL A 109 6.15 0.34 11.93
N ASN A 110 5.36 0.84 12.88
CA ASN A 110 5.04 0.13 14.12
C ASN A 110 3.79 -0.75 13.92
N TYR A 111 4.02 -1.99 13.49
CA TYR A 111 3.01 -3.04 13.35
C TYR A 111 3.51 -4.36 13.96
N ASN A 112 2.59 -5.25 14.30
CA ASN A 112 2.92 -6.48 15.01
C ASN A 112 2.94 -7.69 14.06
N MET A 113 4.06 -8.43 14.03
CA MET A 113 4.21 -9.70 13.30
C MET A 113 4.24 -10.94 14.22
N ASN A 114 4.10 -10.75 15.55
CA ASN A 114 4.17 -11.82 16.54
C ASN A 114 2.77 -12.32 16.95
N LEU A 115 1.78 -12.13 16.11
CA LEU A 115 0.41 -12.54 16.36
C LEU A 115 0.23 -14.03 16.09
N SER A 116 -0.78 -14.64 16.75
CA SER A 116 -1.12 -16.05 16.56
C SER A 116 -1.44 -16.39 15.12
N GLU A 117 -2.05 -15.46 14.40
CA GLU A 117 -2.44 -15.57 13.00
C GLU A 117 -1.24 -15.83 12.08
N PHE A 118 -0.08 -15.26 12.40
CA PHE A 118 1.14 -15.49 11.62
C PHE A 118 1.75 -16.87 11.79
N LYS A 119 1.38 -17.62 12.84
CA LYS A 119 1.90 -18.99 13.04
C LYS A 119 1.45 -19.96 11.95
N SER A 120 0.30 -19.72 11.32
CA SER A 120 -0.25 -20.54 10.24
C SER A 120 0.14 -20.04 8.84
N ILE A 121 0.85 -18.91 8.76
CA ILE A 121 1.21 -18.27 7.49
C ILE A 121 2.65 -18.65 7.12
N SER A 122 2.87 -18.95 5.84
CA SER A 122 4.19 -19.33 5.33
C SER A 122 5.23 -18.23 5.57
N PHE A 123 6.48 -18.64 5.72
CA PHE A 123 7.60 -17.71 5.92
C PHE A 123 7.70 -16.71 4.75
N GLU A 124 7.47 -17.17 3.51
CA GLU A 124 7.53 -16.33 2.31
C GLU A 124 6.46 -15.24 2.32
N CYS A 125 5.26 -15.54 2.82
CA CYS A 125 4.19 -14.54 2.93
C CYS A 125 4.54 -13.50 4.01
N GLN A 126 5.07 -13.94 5.15
CA GLN A 126 5.54 -13.04 6.20
C GLN A 126 6.71 -12.16 5.72
N ASP A 127 7.67 -12.74 4.99
CA ASP A 127 8.81 -12.02 4.40
C ASP A 127 8.34 -11.00 3.37
N LEU A 128 7.35 -11.35 2.54
CA LEU A 128 6.74 -10.43 1.60
C LEU A 128 6.13 -9.21 2.32
N ILE A 129 5.35 -9.42 3.39
CA ILE A 129 4.79 -8.32 4.17
C ILE A 129 5.90 -7.41 4.69
N ARG A 130 6.97 -7.97 5.27
CA ARG A 130 8.11 -7.19 5.78
C ARG A 130 8.81 -6.39 4.68
N LYS A 131 8.89 -6.92 3.46
CA LYS A 131 9.50 -6.24 2.31
C LYS A 131 8.61 -5.18 1.67
N LEU A 132 7.29 -5.28 1.86
CA LEU A 132 6.33 -4.28 1.39
C LEU A 132 6.19 -3.12 2.39
N LEU A 133 6.11 -3.42 3.69
CA LEU A 133 5.94 -2.43 4.76
C LEU A 133 7.31 -1.98 5.30
N VAL A 134 8.11 -1.37 4.43
CA VAL A 134 9.43 -0.79 4.75
C VAL A 134 9.37 0.72 4.58
N HIS A 135 9.86 1.47 5.58
CA HIS A 135 9.89 2.94 5.53
C HIS A 135 10.66 3.45 4.30
N SER A 136 11.87 2.95 4.09
CA SER A 136 12.71 3.37 2.99
C SER A 136 12.15 2.93 1.64
N THR A 137 11.73 3.88 0.80
CA THR A 137 11.26 3.64 -0.56
C THR A 137 12.30 2.93 -1.44
N LYS A 138 13.59 3.13 -1.19
CA LYS A 138 14.69 2.46 -1.90
C LYS A 138 14.77 0.97 -1.55
N LYS A 139 14.47 0.59 -0.30
CA LYS A 139 14.50 -0.81 0.19
C LYS A 139 13.18 -1.54 -0.03
N ARG A 140 12.06 -0.80 -0.15
CA ARG A 140 10.75 -1.39 -0.42
C ARG A 140 10.73 -2.05 -1.79
N LEU A 141 10.10 -3.22 -1.89
CA LEU A 141 9.92 -3.92 -3.16
C LEU A 141 9.34 -2.99 -4.24
N SER A 142 9.60 -3.33 -5.49
CA SER A 142 8.93 -2.74 -6.65
C SER A 142 7.95 -3.76 -7.23
N GLY A 143 7.01 -3.30 -8.04
CA GLY A 143 6.08 -4.19 -8.74
C GLY A 143 6.70 -5.03 -9.86
N ARG A 144 8.03 -4.87 -10.08
CA ARG A 144 8.81 -5.60 -11.10
C ARG A 144 9.44 -6.85 -10.53
#